data_4ccada3bf5e1bb17e74d9ec603e72f2d
#
_entry.id   4ccada3bf5e1bb17e74d9ec603e72f2d
#
_cell.length_a   1.000
_cell.length_b   1.000
_cell.length_c   1.000
_cell.angle_alpha   90.00
_cell.angle_beta   90.00
_cell.angle_gamma   90.00
#
_symmetry.space_group_name_H-M   'P 1'
#
loop_
_entity.id
_entity.type
_entity.pdbx_description
1 polymer ?
#
loop_
_entity_poly.entity_id
_entity_poly.type
_entity_poly.pdbx_seq_one_letter_code
_entity_poly.pdbx_strand_id
1 'polypeptide(L)'
;MIIRTATGDDWPRIWPFFRDIVAAGETYAYPEDLTAETARPLWMDGHVVVAEEDGVILGSAKMGPNRPGRGAHVSTASFMVDPAAQGKGVGRALGEYAVKWARGAGYHSMQFNAVVETNTGAVALWQALGFRILTTVPEAFESRRHGRVGLHIMYQEL
;
A
#
# COMPACT_ATOMS: atom_id res chain seq x y z
N MET A 1 -9.83 16.11 -4.75
CA MET A 1 -9.60 14.68 -4.40
C MET A 1 -10.20 14.38 -3.04
N ILE A 2 -10.98 13.34 -2.95
CA ILE A 2 -11.56 12.82 -1.71
C ILE A 2 -11.10 11.39 -1.48
N ILE A 3 -11.01 10.99 -0.20
CA ILE A 3 -10.76 9.59 0.17
C ILE A 3 -12.05 9.06 0.82
N ARG A 4 -12.56 7.98 0.30
CA ARG A 4 -13.78 7.33 0.77
C ARG A 4 -13.61 5.81 0.86
N THR A 5 -14.43 5.18 1.66
CA THR A 5 -14.49 3.71 1.71
C THR A 5 -14.83 3.14 0.33
N ALA A 6 -14.09 2.13 -0.08
CA ALA A 6 -14.34 1.42 -1.32
C ALA A 6 -15.59 0.53 -1.22
N THR A 7 -16.28 0.37 -2.33
CA THR A 7 -17.37 -0.60 -2.48
C THR A 7 -16.96 -1.68 -3.48
N GLY A 8 -17.73 -2.75 -3.58
CA GLY A 8 -17.48 -3.81 -4.56
C GLY A 8 -17.44 -3.31 -6.01
N ASP A 9 -18.19 -2.25 -6.32
CA ASP A 9 -18.24 -1.63 -7.65
C ASP A 9 -16.95 -0.86 -8.01
N ASP A 10 -16.11 -0.58 -7.02
CA ASP A 10 -14.83 0.09 -7.28
C ASP A 10 -13.76 -0.87 -7.79
N TRP A 11 -13.88 -2.17 -7.51
CA TRP A 11 -12.86 -3.13 -7.92
C TRP A 11 -12.57 -3.14 -9.43
N PRO A 12 -13.56 -3.13 -10.33
CA PRO A 12 -13.28 -3.04 -11.76
C PRO A 12 -12.51 -1.77 -12.17
N ARG A 13 -12.57 -0.73 -11.34
CA ARG A 13 -11.86 0.54 -11.56
C ARG A 13 -10.47 0.56 -10.91
N ILE A 14 -10.24 -0.27 -9.89
CA ILE A 14 -8.94 -0.47 -9.24
C ILE A 14 -8.08 -1.46 -10.04
N TRP A 15 -8.69 -2.52 -10.54
CA TRP A 15 -7.99 -3.63 -11.20
C TRP A 15 -7.00 -3.20 -12.29
N PRO A 16 -7.32 -2.28 -13.20
CA PRO A 16 -6.38 -1.90 -14.26
C PRO A 16 -5.04 -1.41 -13.73
N PHE A 17 -5.02 -0.51 -12.75
CA PHE A 17 -3.75 -0.05 -12.20
C PHE A 17 -3.11 -1.06 -11.22
N PHE A 18 -3.90 -1.87 -10.52
CA PHE A 18 -3.37 -2.99 -9.74
C PHE A 18 -2.55 -3.92 -10.64
N ARG A 19 -3.14 -4.36 -11.73
CA ARG A 19 -2.48 -5.20 -12.73
C ARG A 19 -1.20 -4.58 -13.27
N ASP A 20 -1.25 -3.31 -13.65
CA ASP A 20 -0.11 -2.61 -14.25
C ASP A 20 1.04 -2.43 -13.26
N ILE A 21 0.74 -2.12 -11.99
CA ILE A 21 1.73 -1.98 -10.92
C ILE A 21 2.42 -3.33 -10.64
N VAL A 22 1.65 -4.41 -10.56
CA VAL A 22 2.21 -5.75 -10.34
C VAL A 22 3.08 -6.18 -11.53
N ALA A 23 2.61 -5.96 -12.75
CA ALA A 23 3.35 -6.29 -13.97
C ALA A 23 4.65 -5.49 -14.13
N ALA A 24 4.70 -4.28 -13.61
CA ALA A 24 5.92 -3.46 -13.61
C ALA A 24 7.06 -4.08 -12.79
N GLY A 25 6.76 -4.89 -11.78
CA GLY A 25 7.74 -5.66 -11.03
C GLY A 25 8.68 -4.86 -10.15
N GLU A 26 8.20 -3.72 -9.60
CA GLU A 26 9.07 -2.80 -8.84
C GLU A 26 8.60 -2.52 -7.40
N THR A 27 7.35 -2.86 -7.06
CA THR A 27 6.78 -2.44 -5.77
C THR A 27 6.06 -3.51 -4.98
N TYR A 28 5.44 -4.50 -5.62
CA TYR A 28 4.65 -5.54 -4.95
C TYR A 28 5.00 -6.93 -5.43
N ALA A 29 5.03 -7.89 -4.51
CA ALA A 29 5.37 -9.29 -4.74
C ALA A 29 4.16 -10.16 -5.10
N TYR A 30 3.04 -9.58 -5.51
CA TYR A 30 1.90 -10.36 -5.98
C TYR A 30 2.25 -11.16 -7.25
N PRO A 31 1.69 -12.37 -7.43
CA PRO A 31 1.86 -13.12 -8.67
C PRO A 31 1.38 -12.32 -9.89
N GLU A 32 2.17 -12.38 -10.97
CA GLU A 32 1.85 -11.63 -12.20
C GLU A 32 0.74 -12.28 -13.03
N ASP A 33 0.39 -13.53 -12.74
CA ASP A 33 -0.67 -14.28 -13.43
C ASP A 33 -2.07 -14.13 -12.80
N LEU A 34 -2.23 -13.22 -11.82
CA LEU A 34 -3.53 -12.94 -11.22
C LEU A 34 -4.52 -12.38 -12.26
N THR A 35 -5.74 -12.86 -12.18
CA THR A 35 -6.89 -12.27 -12.90
C THR A 35 -7.60 -11.26 -12.01
N ALA A 36 -8.52 -10.47 -12.58
CA ALA A 36 -9.37 -9.57 -11.80
C ALA A 36 -10.13 -10.32 -10.69
N GLU A 37 -10.56 -11.54 -10.95
CA GLU A 37 -11.31 -12.37 -10.01
C GLU A 37 -10.42 -12.90 -8.88
N THR A 38 -9.22 -13.38 -9.21
CA THR A 38 -8.30 -13.96 -8.21
C THR A 38 -7.56 -12.90 -7.40
N ALA A 39 -7.36 -11.71 -7.95
CA ALA A 39 -6.76 -10.59 -7.24
C ALA A 39 -7.73 -9.89 -6.27
N ARG A 40 -9.03 -9.89 -6.59
CA ARG A 40 -10.04 -9.18 -5.79
C ARG A 40 -9.97 -9.52 -4.29
N PRO A 41 -10.00 -10.78 -3.85
CA PRO A 41 -9.95 -11.09 -2.42
C PRO A 41 -8.64 -10.69 -1.75
N LEU A 42 -7.56 -10.57 -2.51
CA LEU A 42 -6.26 -10.14 -1.97
C LEU A 42 -6.23 -8.64 -1.67
N TRP A 43 -6.98 -7.84 -2.41
CA TRP A 43 -7.00 -6.39 -2.21
C TRP A 43 -8.23 -5.89 -1.47
N MET A 44 -9.40 -6.42 -1.77
CA MET A 44 -10.69 -5.91 -1.26
C MET A 44 -11.08 -6.49 0.11
N ASP A 45 -10.19 -7.18 0.78
CA ASP A 45 -10.39 -7.68 2.14
C ASP A 45 -9.99 -6.63 3.18
N GLY A 46 -10.77 -6.52 4.27
CA GLY A 46 -10.54 -5.57 5.34
C GLY A 46 -11.06 -4.16 5.04
N HIS A 47 -10.41 -3.15 5.61
CA HIS A 47 -10.76 -1.74 5.36
C HIS A 47 -10.03 -1.24 4.12
N VAL A 48 -10.79 -0.98 3.07
CA VAL A 48 -10.27 -0.52 1.79
C VAL A 48 -10.85 0.84 1.46
N VAL A 49 -10.00 1.75 1.01
CA VAL A 49 -10.40 3.10 0.59
C VAL A 49 -9.89 3.38 -0.83
N VAL A 50 -10.54 4.33 -1.46
CA VAL A 50 -10.12 4.90 -2.76
C VAL A 50 -9.93 6.40 -2.64
N ALA A 51 -8.95 6.91 -3.38
CA ALA A 51 -8.79 8.33 -3.64
C ALA A 51 -9.46 8.65 -4.97
N GLU A 52 -10.46 9.51 -4.95
CA GLU A 52 -11.30 9.82 -6.11
C GLU A 52 -11.29 11.32 -6.40
N GLU A 53 -11.21 11.68 -7.66
CA GLU A 53 -11.31 13.05 -8.15
C GLU A 53 -12.11 13.06 -9.46
N ASP A 54 -13.15 13.89 -9.50
CA ASP A 54 -14.03 14.02 -10.68
C ASP A 54 -14.55 12.68 -11.21
N GLY A 55 -14.91 11.77 -10.30
CA GLY A 55 -15.41 10.44 -10.64
C GLY A 55 -14.34 9.42 -11.07
N VAL A 56 -13.06 9.78 -11.05
CA VAL A 56 -11.94 8.90 -11.41
C VAL A 56 -11.23 8.43 -10.15
N ILE A 57 -10.98 7.12 -10.02
CA ILE A 57 -10.17 6.56 -8.95
C ILE A 57 -8.71 6.70 -9.32
N LEU A 58 -7.97 7.44 -8.50
CA LEU A 58 -6.55 7.74 -8.68
C LEU A 58 -5.64 6.80 -7.91
N GLY A 59 -6.17 6.12 -6.91
CA GLY A 59 -5.41 5.19 -6.09
C GLY A 59 -6.30 4.51 -5.06
N SER A 60 -5.74 3.54 -4.37
CA SER A 60 -6.43 2.77 -3.34
C SER A 60 -5.46 2.38 -2.23
N ALA A 61 -5.99 2.21 -1.03
CA ALA A 61 -5.26 1.65 0.09
C ALA A 61 -6.11 0.61 0.82
N LYS A 62 -5.46 -0.42 1.33
CA LYS A 62 -6.08 -1.37 2.25
C LYS A 62 -5.32 -1.36 3.56
N MET A 63 -6.02 -1.50 4.68
CA MET A 63 -5.44 -1.45 6.00
C MET A 63 -6.17 -2.37 6.97
N GLY A 64 -5.45 -2.79 7.99
CA GLY A 64 -5.96 -3.71 9.00
C GLY A 64 -4.87 -4.15 9.97
N PRO A 65 -5.14 -5.16 10.81
CA PRO A 65 -4.12 -5.70 11.71
C PRO A 65 -3.01 -6.40 10.93
N ASN A 66 -1.76 -6.20 11.37
CA ASN A 66 -0.60 -6.83 10.75
C ASN A 66 -0.56 -8.35 11.02
N ARG A 67 -0.95 -8.74 12.23
CA ARG A 67 -1.03 -10.14 12.67
C ARG A 67 -2.35 -10.37 13.40
N PRO A 68 -2.89 -11.59 13.39
CA PRO A 68 -4.08 -11.90 14.18
C PRO A 68 -3.77 -12.02 15.67
N GLY A 69 -4.82 -12.07 16.48
CA GLY A 69 -4.73 -12.40 17.92
C GLY A 69 -3.81 -11.45 18.67
N ARG A 70 -2.75 -11.99 19.25
CA ARG A 70 -1.83 -11.23 20.12
C ARG A 70 -1.00 -10.18 19.41
N GLY A 71 -0.96 -10.18 18.09
CA GLY A 71 -0.31 -9.16 17.25
C GLY A 71 -1.28 -8.13 16.66
N ALA A 72 -2.57 -8.21 16.97
CA ALA A 72 -3.60 -7.40 16.31
C ALA A 72 -3.59 -5.92 16.71
N HIS A 73 -2.81 -5.53 17.69
CA HIS A 73 -2.61 -4.13 18.09
C HIS A 73 -1.65 -3.35 17.16
N VAL A 74 -0.93 -4.07 16.30
CA VAL A 74 -0.10 -3.48 15.25
C VAL A 74 -0.87 -3.50 13.95
N SER A 75 -1.02 -2.33 13.32
CA SER A 75 -1.66 -2.21 12.02
C SER A 75 -0.65 -2.32 10.87
N THR A 76 -1.16 -2.55 9.68
CA THR A 76 -0.41 -2.44 8.43
C THR A 76 -1.29 -1.81 7.36
N ALA A 77 -0.68 -1.36 6.29
CA ALA A 77 -1.39 -0.86 5.11
C ALA A 77 -0.61 -1.14 3.84
N SER A 78 -1.34 -1.22 2.74
CA SER A 78 -0.79 -1.32 1.39
C SER A 78 -1.43 -0.24 0.51
N PHE A 79 -0.66 0.30 -0.41
CA PHE A 79 -1.05 1.46 -1.21
C PHE A 79 -0.75 1.22 -2.69
N MET A 80 -1.67 1.59 -3.55
CA MET A 80 -1.45 1.62 -4.99
C MET A 80 -1.96 2.95 -5.55
N VAL A 81 -1.12 3.62 -6.31
CA VAL A 81 -1.47 4.85 -7.03
C VAL A 81 -1.43 4.54 -8.51
N ASP A 82 -2.49 4.91 -9.22
CA ASP A 82 -2.52 4.77 -10.69
C ASP A 82 -1.29 5.49 -11.26
N PRO A 83 -0.47 4.82 -12.08
CA PRO A 83 0.67 5.47 -12.73
C PRO A 83 0.31 6.75 -13.48
N ALA A 84 -0.90 6.85 -14.02
CA ALA A 84 -1.40 8.06 -14.68
C ALA A 84 -1.64 9.23 -13.71
N ALA A 85 -1.73 8.95 -12.40
CA ALA A 85 -1.97 9.95 -11.35
C ALA A 85 -0.71 10.29 -10.54
N GLN A 86 0.47 9.87 -10.98
CA GLN A 86 1.74 10.18 -10.32
C GLN A 86 1.96 11.69 -10.23
N GLY A 87 2.55 12.14 -9.11
CA GLY A 87 2.87 13.54 -8.89
C GLY A 87 1.70 14.41 -8.41
N LYS A 88 0.52 13.84 -8.18
CA LYS A 88 -0.68 14.57 -7.70
C LYS A 88 -0.88 14.51 -6.19
N GLY A 89 0.06 13.93 -5.43
CA GLY A 89 -0.05 13.80 -3.98
C GLY A 89 -0.99 12.69 -3.52
N VAL A 90 -1.39 11.77 -4.38
CA VAL A 90 -2.34 10.69 -4.05
C VAL A 90 -1.76 9.75 -2.99
N GLY A 91 -0.51 9.34 -3.16
CA GLY A 91 0.17 8.45 -2.20
C GLY A 91 0.28 9.07 -0.82
N ARG A 92 0.60 10.36 -0.75
CA ARG A 92 0.65 11.11 0.51
C ARG A 92 -0.73 11.18 1.18
N ALA A 93 -1.75 11.50 0.44
CA ALA A 93 -3.12 11.60 0.97
C ALA A 93 -3.61 10.24 1.51
N LEU A 94 -3.34 9.16 0.79
CA LEU A 94 -3.68 7.80 1.25
C LEU A 94 -2.88 7.41 2.49
N GLY A 95 -1.60 7.74 2.54
CA GLY A 95 -0.74 7.46 3.70
C GLY A 95 -1.17 8.23 4.95
N GLU A 96 -1.47 9.52 4.82
CA GLU A 96 -2.00 10.35 5.91
C GLU A 96 -3.34 9.82 6.41
N TYR A 97 -4.22 9.41 5.50
CA TYR A 97 -5.48 8.76 5.85
C TYR A 97 -5.26 7.48 6.66
N ALA A 98 -4.37 6.61 6.20
CA ALA A 98 -4.11 5.33 6.87
C ALA A 98 -3.60 5.50 8.30
N VAL A 99 -2.68 6.44 8.51
CA VAL A 99 -2.14 6.75 9.84
C VAL A 99 -3.24 7.31 10.75
N LYS A 100 -4.04 8.24 10.26
CA LYS A 100 -5.15 8.83 11.00
C LYS A 100 -6.20 7.78 11.35
N TRP A 101 -6.56 6.93 10.38
CA TRP A 101 -7.51 5.84 10.60
C TRP A 101 -7.01 4.88 11.68
N ALA A 102 -5.76 4.45 11.61
CA ALA A 102 -5.18 3.52 12.58
C ALA A 102 -5.17 4.10 14.00
N ARG A 103 -4.83 5.39 14.15
CA ARG A 103 -4.94 6.10 15.45
C ARG A 103 -6.38 6.09 15.97
N GLY A 104 -7.32 6.46 15.12
CA GLY A 104 -8.74 6.50 15.47
C GLY A 104 -9.32 5.13 15.81
N ALA A 105 -8.83 4.07 15.20
CA ALA A 105 -9.22 2.69 15.47
C ALA A 105 -8.56 2.09 16.73
N GLY A 106 -7.63 2.82 17.37
CA GLY A 106 -6.99 2.40 18.61
C GLY A 106 -5.77 1.51 18.44
N TYR A 107 -5.19 1.42 17.24
CA TYR A 107 -3.94 0.68 17.05
C TYR A 107 -2.78 1.35 17.78
N HIS A 108 -1.88 0.53 18.34
CA HIS A 108 -0.68 0.99 19.03
C HIS A 108 0.38 1.51 18.08
N SER A 109 0.51 0.87 16.92
CA SER A 109 1.57 1.15 15.95
C SER A 109 1.16 0.74 14.54
N MET A 110 1.95 1.16 13.56
CA MET A 110 1.81 0.73 12.17
C MET A 110 3.15 0.24 11.65
N GLN A 111 3.14 -0.93 11.01
CA GLN A 111 4.30 -1.57 10.44
C GLN A 111 4.08 -1.89 8.97
N PHE A 112 5.02 -1.48 8.12
CA PHE A 112 5.08 -1.92 6.72
C PHE A 112 6.11 -3.05 6.63
N ASN A 113 5.71 -4.17 6.05
CA ASN A 113 6.50 -5.40 6.07
C ASN A 113 7.47 -5.53 4.89
N ALA A 114 7.23 -4.79 3.81
CA ALA A 114 7.90 -5.04 2.53
C ALA A 114 7.96 -3.77 1.67
N VAL A 115 8.71 -2.78 2.10
CA VAL A 115 8.96 -1.58 1.30
C VAL A 115 10.22 -1.82 0.47
N VAL A 116 10.06 -1.88 -0.85
CA VAL A 116 11.18 -2.14 -1.75
C VAL A 116 12.20 -1.01 -1.67
N GLU A 117 13.46 -1.32 -1.37
CA GLU A 117 14.49 -0.30 -1.11
C GLU A 117 14.75 0.61 -2.31
N THR A 118 14.56 0.13 -3.53
CA THR A 118 14.71 0.91 -4.76
C THR A 118 13.54 1.83 -5.07
N ASN A 119 12.41 1.65 -4.38
CA ASN A 119 11.28 2.56 -4.44
C ASN A 119 11.54 3.77 -3.52
N THR A 120 12.53 4.58 -3.89
CA THR A 120 13.05 5.68 -3.08
C THR A 120 12.01 6.76 -2.80
N GLY A 121 11.10 7.00 -3.73
CA GLY A 121 9.98 7.93 -3.54
C GLY A 121 9.03 7.50 -2.43
N ALA A 122 8.68 6.22 -2.38
CA ALA A 122 7.85 5.68 -1.31
C ALA A 122 8.57 5.71 0.04
N VAL A 123 9.85 5.30 0.07
CA VAL A 123 10.65 5.35 1.30
C VAL A 123 10.69 6.78 1.87
N ALA A 124 10.95 7.78 1.04
CA ALA A 124 10.99 9.18 1.45
C ALA A 124 9.61 9.66 1.96
N LEU A 125 8.53 9.25 1.29
CA LEU A 125 7.17 9.58 1.70
C LEU A 125 6.85 9.00 3.09
N TRP A 126 7.15 7.73 3.31
CA TRP A 126 6.90 7.09 4.60
C TRP A 126 7.73 7.72 5.72
N GLN A 127 8.98 8.06 5.46
CA GLN A 127 9.82 8.78 6.42
C GLN A 127 9.23 10.16 6.75
N ALA A 128 8.73 10.88 5.75
CA ALA A 128 8.07 12.18 5.95
C ALA A 128 6.78 12.06 6.80
N LEU A 129 6.10 10.91 6.75
CA LEU A 129 4.91 10.62 7.57
C LEU A 129 5.25 10.03 8.95
N GLY A 130 6.52 9.92 9.31
CA GLY A 130 6.96 9.52 10.65
C GLY A 130 7.42 8.06 10.78
N PHE A 131 7.48 7.31 9.69
CA PHE A 131 8.00 5.95 9.72
C PHE A 131 9.53 5.95 9.73
N ARG A 132 10.11 5.01 10.46
CA ARG A 132 11.55 4.74 10.41
C ARG A 132 11.83 3.35 9.88
N ILE A 133 12.94 3.17 9.22
CA ILE A 133 13.42 1.85 8.77
C ILE A 133 13.96 1.11 10.00
N LEU A 134 13.36 -0.02 10.36
CA LEU A 134 13.85 -0.87 11.44
C LEU A 134 14.99 -1.76 10.97
N THR A 135 14.83 -2.35 9.78
CA THR A 135 15.80 -3.24 9.19
C THR A 135 15.51 -3.39 7.70
N THR A 136 16.47 -3.97 6.99
CA THR A 136 16.34 -4.31 5.57
C THR A 136 16.68 -5.79 5.40
N VAL A 137 15.75 -6.56 4.86
CA VAL A 137 16.01 -7.95 4.49
C VAL A 137 16.73 -7.94 3.13
N PRO A 138 17.98 -8.39 3.04
CA PRO A 138 18.72 -8.30 1.79
C PRO A 138 18.19 -9.27 0.74
N GLU A 139 18.23 -8.85 -0.51
CA GLU A 139 17.89 -9.67 -1.69
C GLU A 139 16.50 -10.34 -1.62
N ALA A 140 15.54 -9.70 -0.97
CA ALA A 140 14.24 -10.28 -0.69
C ALA A 140 13.16 -9.96 -1.74
N PHE A 141 13.49 -9.16 -2.74
CA PHE A 141 12.56 -8.78 -3.82
C PHE A 141 13.28 -8.81 -5.17
N GLU A 142 12.70 -9.49 -6.15
CA GLU A 142 13.20 -9.49 -7.52
C GLU A 142 12.65 -8.29 -8.29
N SER A 143 13.41 -7.19 -8.28
CA SER A 143 13.11 -6.03 -9.10
C SER A 143 13.35 -6.35 -10.57
N ARG A 144 12.41 -5.97 -11.43
CA ARG A 144 12.56 -6.15 -12.87
C ARG A 144 13.75 -5.37 -13.43
N ARG A 145 14.03 -4.18 -12.89
CA ARG A 145 15.12 -3.31 -13.33
C ARG A 145 16.47 -3.61 -12.68
N HIS A 146 16.45 -3.99 -11.39
CA HIS A 146 17.65 -4.01 -10.55
C HIS A 146 18.06 -5.40 -10.07
N GLY A 147 17.32 -6.45 -10.45
CA GLY A 147 17.54 -7.78 -9.89
C GLY A 147 17.11 -7.88 -8.44
N ARG A 148 17.72 -8.74 -7.66
CA ARG A 148 17.38 -8.92 -6.25
C ARG A 148 17.83 -7.73 -5.43
N VAL A 149 16.87 -7.08 -4.78
CA VAL A 149 17.05 -5.91 -3.89
C VAL A 149 16.43 -6.17 -2.53
N GLY A 150 16.75 -5.30 -1.57
CA GLY A 150 16.24 -5.44 -0.21
C GLY A 150 14.80 -4.99 -0.03
N LEU A 151 14.19 -5.52 1.02
CA LEU A 151 12.91 -5.08 1.55
C LEU A 151 13.11 -4.42 2.91
N HIS A 152 12.69 -3.17 3.04
CA HIS A 152 12.65 -2.48 4.34
C HIS A 152 11.44 -2.91 5.15
N ILE A 153 11.63 -3.10 6.44
CA ILE A 153 10.56 -3.09 7.44
C ILE A 153 10.53 -1.69 8.04
N MET A 154 9.41 -0.99 7.88
CA MET A 154 9.24 0.37 8.38
C MET A 154 8.16 0.43 9.46
N TYR A 155 8.29 1.35 10.42
CA TYR A 155 7.49 1.33 11.63
C TYR A 155 7.31 2.74 12.21
N GLN A 156 6.12 2.99 12.79
CA GLN A 156 5.92 4.11 13.72
C GLN A 156 4.95 3.75 14.84
N GLU A 157 5.17 4.33 16.00
CA GLU A 157 4.19 4.34 17.08
C GLU A 157 3.10 5.40 16.79
N LEU A 158 1.86 5.07 17.13
CA LEU A 158 0.72 5.94 16.83
C LEU A 158 0.27 6.77 18.03
#